data_7989c98b84c0a3de6a291340227c802c
#
_entry.id   7989c98b84c0a3de6a291340227c802c
#
_cell.length_a   1.000
_cell.length_b   1.000
_cell.length_c   1.000
_cell.angle_alpha   90.00
_cell.angle_beta   90.00
_cell.angle_gamma   90.00
#
_symmetry.space_group_name_H-M   'P 1'
#
loop_
_entity.id
_entity.type
_entity.pdbx_description
1 polymer ?
#
loop_
_entity_poly.entity_id
_entity_poly.type
_entity_poly.pdbx_seq_one_letter_code
_entity_poly.pdbx_strand_id
1 'polypeptide(L)'
;MTFPFSAIVEQTQLKTALLLCAVDPSLGGVLIRGDKGSAKSTAARALTGILPFIEKVTGCAFVCAPGAPSEYCEICNDANAKALASPVPFITLPLGATEDRVVGTLDLEQALKGAKRVFQPGLLAAAHRGILYIDEVNLLPDHLVDVLLDAAAMGINSVQREGLSVTHPARFTLIGTMNLEEGDLRPQLLDRFGLMVEVTAPRDKTLRAEVVRRRIAFESDQAGYVAVWSQEQQALREQLDAAQSLLPKVTLDDTLLDLISHLCCEFEVASLRADIVIHKVARAFAALAGRSQVTPNDVRGAAELALPHRRRRKPFEQPGLDKERLDELMQQTLQPSNEPSAESNTDQDNEAPQADADSTESQVFVADAVGNTPRIVMDIQSKHAVVGRRNAAIDAPRGRVIQAVPDQNPSSLAIGATLRSAALRDACDFKVIKNDLHQQIRMGKSANLILFVVDTSGSMSAQRRMEAVKGAVLTLLTDAYQQRDQVAVISFRGESAQLLLSPTRSVDLAEQQLRELPTGGRTPLPHALALALETLKKSHDLPPLLVLLTDGKANVALNDGADPWQQSLRLAELLATQSIPALVLDTETGCLRLGKARQLAQALGAECLTLEELSAENLALTIRRRLINS
;
A
#
# COMPACT_ATOMS: atom_id res chain seq x y z
N MET A 1 -6.18 -19.92 -24.48
CA MET A 1 -7.51 -19.29 -24.26
C MET A 1 -7.60 -18.71 -22.86
N THR A 2 -8.42 -17.67 -22.64
CA THR A 2 -8.64 -17.10 -21.31
C THR A 2 -9.81 -17.77 -20.60
N PHE A 3 -9.74 -17.88 -19.27
CA PHE A 3 -10.84 -18.41 -18.47
C PHE A 3 -12.08 -17.51 -18.63
N PRO A 4 -13.31 -18.05 -18.81
CA PRO A 4 -14.50 -17.23 -19.00
C PRO A 4 -14.84 -16.39 -17.77
N PHE A 5 -15.16 -15.11 -17.94
CA PHE A 5 -15.50 -14.19 -16.84
C PHE A 5 -16.77 -14.63 -16.10
N SER A 6 -17.79 -15.09 -16.85
CA SER A 6 -19.03 -15.64 -16.28
C SER A 6 -18.81 -16.88 -15.42
N ALA A 7 -17.75 -17.67 -15.73
CA ALA A 7 -17.41 -18.88 -14.98
C ALA A 7 -16.73 -18.63 -13.63
N ILE A 8 -16.36 -17.39 -13.29
CA ILE A 8 -15.76 -17.06 -12.00
C ILE A 8 -16.80 -17.30 -10.90
N VAL A 9 -16.45 -18.11 -9.91
CA VAL A 9 -17.34 -18.45 -8.79
C VAL A 9 -17.34 -17.30 -7.79
N GLU A 10 -18.52 -16.90 -7.34
CA GLU A 10 -18.69 -15.79 -6.37
C GLU A 10 -18.02 -14.48 -6.81
N GLN A 11 -17.22 -13.87 -5.96
CA GLN A 11 -16.44 -12.65 -6.21
C GLN A 11 -17.30 -11.50 -6.76
N THR A 12 -18.53 -11.33 -6.22
CA THR A 12 -19.52 -10.39 -6.78
C THR A 12 -19.00 -8.97 -6.84
N GLN A 13 -18.39 -8.48 -5.74
CA GLN A 13 -17.84 -7.12 -5.69
C GLN A 13 -16.71 -6.92 -6.72
N LEU A 14 -15.81 -7.92 -6.88
CA LEU A 14 -14.75 -7.87 -7.87
C LEU A 14 -15.30 -7.80 -9.30
N LYS A 15 -16.26 -8.68 -9.61
CA LYS A 15 -16.92 -8.69 -10.93
C LYS A 15 -17.59 -7.34 -11.20
N THR A 16 -18.35 -6.83 -10.24
CA THR A 16 -19.03 -5.54 -10.35
C THR A 16 -18.03 -4.40 -10.59
N ALA A 17 -16.98 -4.30 -9.79
CA ALA A 17 -15.97 -3.25 -9.97
C ALA A 17 -15.28 -3.31 -11.33
N LEU A 18 -14.96 -4.51 -11.82
CA LEU A 18 -14.36 -4.70 -13.14
C LEU A 18 -15.33 -4.32 -14.27
N LEU A 19 -16.61 -4.68 -14.16
CA LEU A 19 -17.65 -4.28 -15.12
C LEU A 19 -17.87 -2.77 -15.13
N LEU A 20 -17.90 -2.11 -13.97
CA LEU A 20 -18.02 -0.65 -13.88
C LEU A 20 -16.84 0.07 -14.54
N CYS A 21 -15.61 -0.40 -14.31
CA CYS A 21 -14.44 0.13 -15.00
C CYS A 21 -14.46 -0.12 -16.52
N ALA A 22 -15.11 -1.20 -16.95
CA ALA A 22 -15.33 -1.45 -18.38
C ALA A 22 -16.39 -0.52 -18.98
N VAL A 23 -17.44 -0.17 -18.23
CA VAL A 23 -18.48 0.79 -18.65
C VAL A 23 -17.90 2.20 -18.73
N ASP A 24 -17.17 2.64 -17.71
CA ASP A 24 -16.53 3.96 -17.67
C ASP A 24 -15.03 3.87 -17.35
N PRO A 25 -14.15 3.87 -18.37
CA PRO A 25 -12.70 3.88 -18.16
C PRO A 25 -12.17 5.12 -17.42
N SER A 26 -12.97 6.20 -17.32
CA SER A 26 -12.59 7.44 -16.62
C SER A 26 -12.70 7.37 -15.09
N LEU A 27 -13.09 6.22 -14.54
CA LEU A 27 -13.21 6.01 -13.10
C LEU A 27 -11.85 6.02 -12.36
N GLY A 28 -10.72 6.03 -13.07
CA GLY A 28 -9.38 6.01 -12.46
C GLY A 28 -8.89 4.60 -12.08
N GLY A 29 -9.60 3.56 -12.53
CA GLY A 29 -9.20 2.17 -12.35
C GLY A 29 -9.65 1.52 -11.03
N VAL A 30 -9.24 0.27 -10.85
CA VAL A 30 -9.57 -0.55 -9.68
C VAL A 30 -8.32 -1.13 -9.03
N LEU A 31 -8.25 -1.04 -7.71
CA LEU A 31 -7.26 -1.70 -6.88
C LEU A 31 -7.88 -2.96 -6.26
N ILE A 32 -7.33 -4.12 -6.57
CA ILE A 32 -7.77 -5.42 -6.06
C ILE A 32 -6.83 -5.85 -4.95
N ARG A 33 -7.28 -5.75 -3.72
CA ARG A 33 -6.56 -6.12 -2.51
C ARG A 33 -6.91 -7.54 -2.09
N GLY A 34 -5.96 -8.36 -1.69
CA GLY A 34 -6.25 -9.69 -1.18
C GLY A 34 -5.08 -10.66 -1.25
N ASP A 35 -5.27 -11.86 -0.68
CA ASP A 35 -4.24 -12.88 -0.51
C ASP A 35 -3.75 -13.47 -1.83
N LYS A 36 -2.55 -14.07 -1.81
CA LYS A 36 -2.01 -14.82 -2.94
C LYS A 36 -2.94 -16.00 -3.29
N GLY A 37 -3.16 -16.22 -4.57
CA GLY A 37 -4.01 -17.33 -5.03
C GLY A 37 -5.53 -17.07 -5.02
N SER A 38 -6.00 -15.85 -4.70
CA SER A 38 -7.43 -15.48 -4.72
C SER A 38 -7.99 -15.17 -6.12
N ALA A 39 -7.32 -15.62 -7.19
CA ALA A 39 -7.72 -15.48 -8.60
C ALA A 39 -7.83 -14.03 -9.15
N LYS A 40 -7.19 -13.04 -8.52
CA LYS A 40 -7.19 -11.63 -8.95
C LYS A 40 -6.77 -11.44 -10.41
N SER A 41 -5.61 -11.97 -10.78
CA SER A 41 -5.06 -11.91 -12.15
C SER A 41 -5.90 -12.68 -13.17
N THR A 42 -6.52 -13.78 -12.74
CA THR A 42 -7.45 -14.53 -13.60
C THR A 42 -8.69 -13.71 -13.94
N ALA A 43 -9.28 -13.04 -12.95
CA ALA A 43 -10.47 -12.20 -13.15
C ALA A 43 -10.16 -10.99 -14.05
N ALA A 44 -9.03 -10.31 -13.83
CA ALA A 44 -8.61 -9.19 -14.66
C ALA A 44 -8.41 -9.60 -16.13
N ARG A 45 -7.78 -10.76 -16.38
CA ARG A 45 -7.61 -11.29 -17.74
C ARG A 45 -8.92 -11.76 -18.36
N ALA A 46 -9.80 -12.37 -17.56
CA ALA A 46 -11.10 -12.86 -18.04
C ALA A 46 -12.01 -11.73 -18.54
N LEU A 47 -11.86 -10.52 -17.98
CA LEU A 47 -12.59 -9.33 -18.41
C LEU A 47 -12.45 -9.07 -19.93
N THR A 48 -11.26 -9.31 -20.50
CA THR A 48 -11.04 -9.10 -21.95
C THR A 48 -11.96 -9.94 -22.84
N GLY A 49 -12.43 -11.08 -22.32
CA GLY A 49 -13.34 -11.96 -23.06
C GLY A 49 -14.76 -11.43 -23.23
N ILE A 50 -15.18 -10.47 -22.41
CA ILE A 50 -16.51 -9.85 -22.48
C ILE A 50 -16.51 -8.41 -22.99
N LEU A 51 -15.32 -7.81 -23.21
CA LEU A 51 -15.23 -6.45 -23.76
C LEU A 51 -15.66 -6.43 -25.23
N PRO A 52 -16.36 -5.36 -25.69
CA PRO A 52 -16.65 -5.16 -27.09
C PRO A 52 -15.38 -5.05 -27.92
N PHE A 53 -15.43 -5.45 -29.19
CA PHE A 53 -14.32 -5.22 -30.11
C PHE A 53 -14.15 -3.72 -30.39
N ILE A 54 -12.92 -3.28 -30.51
CA ILE A 54 -12.59 -1.90 -30.89
C ILE A 54 -12.09 -1.84 -32.34
N GLU A 55 -12.48 -0.82 -33.07
CA GLU A 55 -11.86 -0.51 -34.34
C GLU A 55 -10.53 0.22 -34.11
N LYS A 56 -9.46 -0.28 -34.69
CA LYS A 56 -8.14 0.35 -34.67
C LYS A 56 -7.50 0.38 -36.05
N VAL A 57 -6.59 1.30 -36.25
CA VAL A 57 -5.78 1.38 -37.48
C VAL A 57 -4.72 0.28 -37.45
N THR A 58 -4.61 -0.47 -38.53
CA THR A 58 -3.66 -1.59 -38.65
C THR A 58 -2.21 -1.08 -38.57
N GLY A 59 -1.39 -1.72 -37.73
CA GLY A 59 0.02 -1.34 -37.53
C GLY A 59 0.26 -0.12 -36.64
N CYS A 60 -0.80 0.54 -36.16
CA CYS A 60 -0.69 1.71 -35.28
C CYS A 60 -0.21 1.33 -33.87
N ALA A 61 0.93 1.89 -33.44
CA ALA A 61 1.49 1.68 -32.10
C ALA A 61 0.70 2.42 -31.00
N PHE A 62 -0.10 3.43 -31.35
CA PHE A 62 -0.90 4.23 -30.42
C PHE A 62 -2.35 3.73 -30.31
N VAL A 63 -2.70 2.62 -30.96
CA VAL A 63 -4.07 2.06 -30.98
C VAL A 63 -5.14 3.11 -31.34
N CYS A 64 -4.84 3.99 -32.28
CA CYS A 64 -5.73 5.07 -32.71
C CYS A 64 -7.06 4.54 -33.24
N ALA A 65 -8.14 5.28 -32.97
CA ALA A 65 -9.42 5.04 -33.62
C ALA A 65 -9.39 5.54 -35.07
N PRO A 66 -10.13 4.90 -36.00
CA PRO A 66 -10.34 5.43 -37.32
C PRO A 66 -10.95 6.86 -37.26
N GLY A 67 -10.35 7.81 -37.93
CA GLY A 67 -10.83 9.22 -37.92
C GLY A 67 -10.38 10.07 -36.72
N ALA A 68 -9.63 9.49 -35.74
CA ALA A 68 -9.03 10.22 -34.64
C ALA A 68 -7.55 9.82 -34.48
N PRO A 69 -6.68 10.17 -35.45
CA PRO A 69 -5.26 9.84 -35.39
C PRO A 69 -4.55 10.59 -34.28
N SER A 70 -3.53 9.98 -33.68
CA SER A 70 -2.57 10.72 -32.87
C SER A 70 -1.67 11.56 -33.77
N GLU A 71 -1.37 12.77 -33.37
CA GLU A 71 -0.48 13.70 -34.10
C GLU A 71 0.90 13.07 -34.40
N TYR A 72 1.36 12.17 -33.55
CA TYR A 72 2.68 11.51 -33.65
C TYR A 72 2.59 10.14 -34.35
N CYS A 73 1.46 9.75 -34.94
CA CYS A 73 1.31 8.47 -35.62
C CYS A 73 1.38 8.66 -37.15
N GLU A 74 2.52 8.37 -37.74
CA GLU A 74 2.73 8.46 -39.19
C GLU A 74 1.77 7.53 -39.97
N ILE A 75 1.45 6.34 -39.42
CA ILE A 75 0.56 5.37 -40.08
C ILE A 75 -0.88 5.84 -40.11
N CYS A 76 -1.35 6.51 -39.06
CA CYS A 76 -2.74 7.00 -39.00
C CYS A 76 -2.98 8.25 -39.83
N ASN A 77 -1.94 8.99 -40.16
CA ASN A 77 -1.99 10.17 -41.00
C ASN A 77 -1.96 9.82 -42.50
N ASP A 78 -1.75 8.55 -42.86
CA ASP A 78 -1.87 8.08 -44.23
C ASP A 78 -3.36 7.95 -44.62
N ALA A 79 -3.74 8.53 -45.78
CA ALA A 79 -5.09 8.46 -46.31
C ALA A 79 -5.59 7.04 -46.61
N ASN A 80 -4.68 6.05 -46.72
CA ASN A 80 -4.98 4.64 -46.97
C ASN A 80 -5.01 3.79 -45.72
N ALA A 81 -5.01 4.36 -44.51
CA ALA A 81 -5.02 3.64 -43.25
C ALA A 81 -6.26 2.72 -43.12
N LYS A 82 -6.03 1.40 -43.06
CA LYS A 82 -7.11 0.40 -42.93
C LYS A 82 -7.53 0.24 -41.49
N ALA A 83 -8.83 0.32 -41.26
CA ALA A 83 -9.41 -0.05 -39.95
C ALA A 83 -9.62 -1.56 -39.84
N LEU A 84 -9.37 -2.11 -38.64
CA LEU A 84 -9.60 -3.48 -38.33
C LEU A 84 -10.29 -3.60 -36.96
N ALA A 85 -11.36 -4.37 -36.89
CA ALA A 85 -11.94 -4.77 -35.61
C ALA A 85 -10.96 -5.69 -34.85
N SER A 86 -10.63 -5.33 -33.65
CA SER A 86 -9.62 -6.00 -32.83
C SER A 86 -10.11 -6.14 -31.39
N PRO A 87 -9.74 -7.23 -30.67
CA PRO A 87 -9.99 -7.28 -29.23
C PRO A 87 -9.27 -6.14 -28.52
N VAL A 88 -9.86 -5.71 -27.41
CA VAL A 88 -9.29 -4.68 -26.52
C VAL A 88 -7.91 -5.09 -26.06
N PRO A 89 -6.88 -4.24 -26.18
CA PRO A 89 -5.52 -4.58 -25.74
C PRO A 89 -5.46 -4.78 -24.22
N PHE A 90 -4.76 -5.84 -23.80
CA PHE A 90 -4.45 -6.13 -22.40
C PHE A 90 -2.94 -6.11 -22.21
N ILE A 91 -2.46 -5.02 -21.62
CA ILE A 91 -1.04 -4.81 -21.42
C ILE A 91 -0.69 -5.09 -19.96
N THR A 92 0.25 -6.00 -19.74
CA THR A 92 0.77 -6.30 -18.40
C THR A 92 2.05 -5.49 -18.18
N LEU A 93 2.10 -4.72 -17.09
CA LEU A 93 3.29 -3.98 -16.69
C LEU A 93 4.23 -4.89 -15.90
N PRO A 94 5.45 -5.15 -16.35
CA PRO A 94 6.44 -5.87 -15.56
C PRO A 94 6.92 -5.05 -14.36
N LEU A 95 7.15 -5.68 -13.20
CA LEU A 95 7.67 -5.02 -11.99
C LEU A 95 9.03 -4.34 -12.21
N GLY A 96 9.84 -4.86 -13.12
CA GLY A 96 11.14 -4.29 -13.49
C GLY A 96 11.10 -3.26 -14.62
N ALA A 97 9.91 -2.78 -15.04
CA ALA A 97 9.81 -1.79 -16.11
C ALA A 97 10.49 -0.47 -15.71
N THR A 98 11.29 0.06 -16.62
CA THR A 98 11.86 1.42 -16.48
C THR A 98 10.81 2.44 -16.90
N GLU A 99 10.95 3.67 -16.41
CA GLU A 99 10.04 4.77 -16.76
C GLU A 99 10.00 5.00 -18.27
N ASP A 100 11.15 4.94 -18.97
CA ASP A 100 11.27 5.10 -20.43
C ASP A 100 10.42 4.06 -21.19
N ARG A 101 10.38 2.83 -20.70
CA ARG A 101 9.57 1.78 -21.31
C ARG A 101 8.08 2.01 -21.07
N VAL A 102 7.71 2.68 -19.99
CA VAL A 102 6.31 2.98 -19.65
C VAL A 102 5.79 4.14 -20.46
N VAL A 103 6.47 5.29 -20.40
CA VAL A 103 6.01 6.54 -21.02
C VAL A 103 6.42 6.67 -22.50
N GLY A 104 7.50 5.98 -22.89
CA GLY A 104 8.16 6.12 -24.19
C GLY A 104 9.43 6.97 -24.12
N THR A 105 10.25 6.89 -25.15
CA THR A 105 11.58 7.51 -25.20
C THR A 105 11.92 7.94 -26.64
N LEU A 106 13.10 8.57 -26.80
CA LEU A 106 13.69 8.84 -28.09
C LEU A 106 14.18 7.54 -28.73
N ASP A 107 13.89 7.31 -30.02
CA ASP A 107 14.51 6.26 -30.79
C ASP A 107 15.98 6.62 -31.11
N LEU A 108 16.87 6.08 -30.27
CA LEU A 108 18.31 6.37 -30.40
C LEU A 108 18.92 5.83 -31.70
N GLU A 109 18.38 4.72 -32.24
CA GLU A 109 18.90 4.18 -33.50
C GLU A 109 18.57 5.09 -34.69
N GLN A 110 17.37 5.58 -34.75
CA GLN A 110 16.95 6.52 -35.81
C GLN A 110 17.61 7.89 -35.64
N ALA A 111 17.75 8.35 -34.40
CA ALA A 111 18.46 9.60 -34.10
C ALA A 111 19.93 9.56 -34.55
N LEU A 112 20.61 8.43 -34.37
CA LEU A 112 22.03 8.24 -34.79
C LEU A 112 22.16 8.05 -36.30
N LYS A 113 21.23 7.35 -36.96
CA LYS A 113 21.29 7.05 -38.40
C LYS A 113 20.84 8.21 -39.29
N GLY A 114 19.94 9.07 -38.84
CA GLY A 114 19.29 10.02 -39.72
C GLY A 114 19.14 11.45 -39.20
N ALA A 115 19.70 11.81 -38.08
CA ALA A 115 19.53 13.12 -37.42
C ALA A 115 18.03 13.51 -37.18
N LYS A 116 17.11 12.54 -37.30
CA LYS A 116 15.67 12.75 -37.00
C LYS A 116 15.38 12.25 -35.58
N ARG A 117 14.79 13.13 -34.78
CA ARG A 117 14.29 12.76 -33.44
C ARG A 117 12.92 12.09 -33.63
N VAL A 118 12.88 10.77 -33.48
CA VAL A 118 11.64 9.97 -33.58
C VAL A 118 11.27 9.49 -32.19
N PHE A 119 10.01 9.64 -31.83
CA PHE A 119 9.47 9.15 -30.56
C PHE A 119 9.17 7.66 -30.66
N GLN A 120 9.73 6.86 -29.74
CA GLN A 120 9.39 5.45 -29.55
C GLN A 120 8.28 5.33 -28.51
N PRO A 121 7.05 4.93 -28.90
CA PRO A 121 5.94 4.81 -27.97
C PRO A 121 6.17 3.75 -26.88
N GLY A 122 5.77 4.08 -25.64
CA GLY A 122 5.86 3.17 -24.49
C GLY A 122 4.60 2.32 -24.28
N LEU A 123 4.55 1.65 -23.13
CA LEU A 123 3.42 0.77 -22.76
C LEU A 123 2.11 1.56 -22.60
N LEU A 124 2.14 2.84 -22.19
CA LEU A 124 0.96 3.70 -22.10
C LEU A 124 0.30 3.94 -23.46
N ALA A 125 1.09 4.08 -24.52
CA ALA A 125 0.55 4.18 -25.87
C ALA A 125 -0.10 2.86 -26.32
N ALA A 126 0.55 1.75 -26.07
CA ALA A 126 0.03 0.41 -26.39
C ALA A 126 -1.22 0.04 -25.58
N ALA A 127 -1.37 0.58 -24.37
CA ALA A 127 -2.54 0.36 -23.52
C ALA A 127 -3.73 1.27 -23.87
N HIS A 128 -3.55 2.26 -24.75
CA HIS A 128 -4.62 3.18 -25.13
C HIS A 128 -5.85 2.41 -25.62
N ARG A 129 -7.04 2.83 -25.15
CA ARG A 129 -8.34 2.18 -25.40
C ARG A 129 -8.40 0.71 -24.93
N GLY A 130 -7.53 0.35 -23.97
CA GLY A 130 -7.39 -1.00 -23.43
C GLY A 130 -7.31 -1.07 -21.92
N ILE A 131 -6.70 -2.14 -21.45
CA ILE A 131 -6.46 -2.41 -20.03
C ILE A 131 -4.96 -2.39 -19.79
N LEU A 132 -4.53 -1.64 -18.77
CA LEU A 132 -3.20 -1.73 -18.18
C LEU A 132 -3.30 -2.48 -16.86
N TYR A 133 -2.72 -3.69 -16.82
CA TYR A 133 -2.71 -4.55 -15.65
C TYR A 133 -1.36 -4.49 -14.94
N ILE A 134 -1.39 -4.28 -13.63
CA ILE A 134 -0.22 -4.23 -12.78
C ILE A 134 -0.39 -5.28 -11.68
N ASP A 135 0.50 -6.27 -11.66
CA ASP A 135 0.56 -7.23 -10.56
C ASP A 135 1.43 -6.66 -9.46
N GLU A 136 0.97 -6.74 -8.20
CA GLU A 136 1.68 -6.24 -7.02
C GLU A 136 2.12 -4.77 -7.17
N VAL A 137 1.16 -3.88 -7.41
CA VAL A 137 1.41 -2.45 -7.65
C VAL A 137 2.17 -1.77 -6.50
N ASN A 138 2.05 -2.29 -5.26
CA ASN A 138 2.79 -1.84 -4.08
C ASN A 138 4.30 -2.07 -4.16
N LEU A 139 4.77 -2.95 -5.04
CA LEU A 139 6.20 -3.20 -5.29
C LEU A 139 6.81 -2.25 -6.32
N LEU A 140 6.00 -1.54 -7.09
CA LEU A 140 6.51 -0.55 -8.05
C LEU A 140 7.10 0.67 -7.34
N PRO A 141 8.11 1.32 -7.94
CA PRO A 141 8.56 2.64 -7.49
C PRO A 141 7.42 3.65 -7.51
N ASP A 142 7.30 4.46 -6.47
CA ASP A 142 6.18 5.41 -6.32
C ASP A 142 6.07 6.40 -7.49
N HIS A 143 7.20 6.88 -8.04
CA HIS A 143 7.17 7.80 -9.18
C HIS A 143 6.56 7.16 -10.43
N LEU A 144 6.72 5.83 -10.63
CA LEU A 144 6.04 5.13 -11.72
C LEU A 144 4.55 5.01 -11.46
N VAL A 145 4.17 4.71 -10.21
CA VAL A 145 2.75 4.65 -9.83
C VAL A 145 2.08 6.02 -10.02
N ASP A 146 2.77 7.12 -9.64
CA ASP A 146 2.28 8.48 -9.88
C ASP A 146 2.04 8.76 -11.37
N VAL A 147 3.00 8.44 -12.23
CA VAL A 147 2.88 8.64 -13.69
C VAL A 147 1.72 7.83 -14.28
N LEU A 148 1.57 6.57 -13.85
CA LEU A 148 0.50 5.69 -14.30
C LEU A 148 -0.89 6.18 -13.90
N LEU A 149 -1.04 6.62 -12.65
CA LEU A 149 -2.30 7.14 -12.12
C LEU A 149 -2.65 8.50 -12.73
N ASP A 150 -1.66 9.36 -12.98
CA ASP A 150 -1.89 10.64 -13.65
C ASP A 150 -2.31 10.43 -15.12
N ALA A 151 -1.65 9.53 -15.83
CA ALA A 151 -2.04 9.19 -17.20
C ALA A 151 -3.45 8.57 -17.26
N ALA A 152 -3.81 7.69 -16.31
CA ALA A 152 -5.14 7.11 -16.22
C ALA A 152 -6.23 8.16 -15.93
N ALA A 153 -5.93 9.15 -15.07
CA ALA A 153 -6.87 10.21 -14.71
C ALA A 153 -7.04 11.24 -15.82
N MET A 154 -5.94 11.66 -16.47
CA MET A 154 -5.95 12.69 -17.51
C MET A 154 -6.33 12.14 -18.88
N GLY A 155 -6.16 10.85 -19.11
CA GLY A 155 -6.36 10.19 -20.40
C GLY A 155 -5.32 10.57 -21.47
N ILE A 156 -4.21 11.19 -21.07
CA ILE A 156 -3.09 11.61 -21.92
C ILE A 156 -1.77 11.28 -21.23
N ASN A 157 -0.74 11.03 -22.04
CA ASN A 157 0.64 10.91 -21.59
C ASN A 157 1.47 12.02 -22.21
N SER A 158 2.22 12.78 -21.39
CA SER A 158 3.07 13.88 -21.83
C SER A 158 4.52 13.56 -21.48
N VAL A 159 5.37 13.47 -22.48
CA VAL A 159 6.79 13.15 -22.36
C VAL A 159 7.61 14.35 -22.75
N GLN A 160 8.35 14.90 -21.78
CA GLN A 160 9.26 16.03 -22.00
C GLN A 160 10.68 15.62 -21.60
N ARG A 161 11.45 15.10 -22.56
CA ARG A 161 12.81 14.60 -22.32
C ARG A 161 13.70 14.82 -23.53
N GLU A 162 14.97 15.09 -23.29
CA GLU A 162 16.03 15.18 -24.32
C GLU A 162 15.70 16.10 -25.49
N GLY A 163 14.90 17.16 -25.21
CA GLY A 163 14.45 18.12 -26.23
C GLY A 163 13.31 17.61 -27.10
N LEU A 164 12.66 16.51 -26.74
CA LEU A 164 11.36 16.08 -27.24
C LEU A 164 10.25 16.53 -26.30
N SER A 165 9.16 17.06 -26.88
CA SER A 165 7.91 17.30 -26.17
C SER A 165 6.82 16.60 -26.97
N VAL A 166 6.33 15.48 -26.48
CA VAL A 166 5.32 14.64 -27.13
C VAL A 166 4.16 14.41 -26.17
N THR A 167 2.95 14.69 -26.64
CA THR A 167 1.73 14.38 -25.90
C THR A 167 0.85 13.48 -26.75
N HIS A 168 0.46 12.33 -26.23
CA HIS A 168 -0.40 11.39 -26.94
C HIS A 168 -1.54 10.89 -26.05
N PRO A 169 -2.67 10.44 -26.64
CA PRO A 169 -3.76 9.84 -25.88
C PRO A 169 -3.29 8.57 -25.14
N ALA A 170 -3.71 8.45 -23.88
CA ALA A 170 -3.41 7.31 -23.02
C ALA A 170 -4.64 6.98 -22.13
N ARG A 171 -5.81 6.81 -22.78
CA ARG A 171 -7.06 6.43 -22.09
C ARG A 171 -7.10 4.92 -21.97
N PHE A 172 -7.00 4.42 -20.74
CA PHE A 172 -7.01 2.98 -20.45
C PHE A 172 -7.66 2.72 -19.09
N THR A 173 -8.17 1.51 -18.90
CA THR A 173 -8.62 1.04 -17.60
C THR A 173 -7.40 0.52 -16.82
N LEU A 174 -7.10 1.13 -15.68
CA LEU A 174 -6.03 0.68 -14.80
C LEU A 174 -6.56 -0.40 -13.85
N ILE A 175 -5.93 -1.59 -13.83
CA ILE A 175 -6.22 -2.65 -12.87
C ILE A 175 -4.94 -2.97 -12.11
N GLY A 176 -4.89 -2.58 -10.84
CA GLY A 176 -3.79 -2.92 -9.93
C GLY A 176 -4.17 -4.04 -8.99
N THR A 177 -3.26 -4.97 -8.74
CA THR A 177 -3.41 -5.93 -7.64
C THR A 177 -2.44 -5.62 -6.52
N MET A 178 -2.82 -5.96 -5.31
CA MET A 178 -1.98 -5.78 -4.12
C MET A 178 -2.15 -6.95 -3.17
N ASN A 179 -1.05 -7.34 -2.51
CA ASN A 179 -1.07 -8.29 -1.41
C ASN A 179 -0.80 -7.56 -0.09
N LEU A 180 -1.61 -7.85 0.92
CA LEU A 180 -1.51 -7.25 2.25
C LEU A 180 -0.17 -7.51 2.95
N GLU A 181 0.41 -8.69 2.71
CA GLU A 181 1.67 -9.10 3.35
C GLU A 181 2.90 -8.32 2.85
N GLU A 182 2.83 -7.73 1.66
CA GLU A 182 3.95 -7.07 0.99
C GLU A 182 3.98 -5.55 1.21
N GLY A 183 3.10 -5.03 2.06
CA GLY A 183 2.96 -3.63 2.39
C GLY A 183 1.89 -2.92 1.55
N ASP A 184 1.52 -1.73 1.98
CA ASP A 184 0.47 -0.91 1.35
C ASP A 184 1.05 0.17 0.42
N LEU A 185 0.19 0.71 -0.43
CA LEU A 185 0.46 1.94 -1.16
C LEU A 185 0.34 3.16 -0.23
N ARG A 186 1.05 4.24 -0.56
CA ARG A 186 0.86 5.51 0.14
C ARG A 186 -0.59 5.97 0.05
N PRO A 187 -1.15 6.59 1.10
CA PRO A 187 -2.52 7.12 1.08
C PRO A 187 -2.80 8.04 -0.12
N GLN A 188 -1.82 8.84 -0.53
CA GLN A 188 -1.91 9.72 -1.69
C GLN A 188 -2.06 8.98 -3.02
N LEU A 189 -1.46 7.79 -3.15
CA LEU A 189 -1.59 6.92 -4.32
C LEU A 189 -2.90 6.13 -4.26
N LEU A 190 -3.29 5.67 -3.08
CA LEU A 190 -4.58 5.00 -2.86
C LEU A 190 -5.75 5.90 -3.25
N ASP A 191 -5.75 7.19 -2.85
CA ASP A 191 -6.80 8.16 -3.18
C ASP A 191 -7.00 8.34 -4.70
N ARG A 192 -5.97 8.09 -5.51
CA ARG A 192 -6.02 8.22 -6.97
C ARG A 192 -6.70 7.04 -7.67
N PHE A 193 -6.69 5.83 -7.07
CA PHE A 193 -7.49 4.72 -7.58
C PHE A 193 -8.98 5.04 -7.43
N GLY A 194 -9.77 4.80 -8.48
CA GLY A 194 -11.21 5.03 -8.44
C GLY A 194 -11.92 4.11 -7.47
N LEU A 195 -11.70 2.82 -7.62
CA LEU A 195 -12.36 1.76 -6.86
C LEU A 195 -11.34 0.91 -6.11
N MET A 196 -11.75 0.35 -4.97
CA MET A 196 -11.02 -0.68 -4.26
C MET A 196 -11.93 -1.85 -3.91
N VAL A 197 -11.43 -3.07 -4.10
CA VAL A 197 -12.13 -4.30 -3.76
C VAL A 197 -11.22 -5.20 -2.95
N GLU A 198 -11.75 -5.74 -1.87
CA GLU A 198 -11.08 -6.77 -1.08
C GLU A 198 -11.54 -8.16 -1.54
N VAL A 199 -10.57 -9.01 -1.86
CA VAL A 199 -10.81 -10.36 -2.38
C VAL A 199 -10.20 -11.38 -1.43
N THR A 200 -11.05 -12.20 -0.84
CA THR A 200 -10.64 -13.32 0.02
C THR A 200 -11.00 -14.65 -0.65
N ALA A 201 -10.23 -15.69 -0.34
CA ALA A 201 -10.59 -17.03 -0.78
C ALA A 201 -11.87 -17.51 -0.08
N PRO A 202 -12.82 -18.14 -0.78
CA PRO A 202 -14.04 -18.63 -0.15
C PRO A 202 -13.73 -19.57 1.02
N ARG A 203 -14.39 -19.37 2.16
CA ARG A 203 -14.27 -20.25 3.34
C ARG A 203 -15.22 -21.44 3.28
N ASP A 204 -16.28 -21.34 2.49
CA ASP A 204 -17.23 -22.43 2.27
C ASP A 204 -16.59 -23.55 1.45
N LYS A 205 -16.68 -24.78 1.96
CA LYS A 205 -16.12 -25.99 1.35
C LYS A 205 -16.73 -26.27 -0.02
N THR A 206 -18.02 -26.00 -0.21
CA THR A 206 -18.76 -26.28 -1.46
C THR A 206 -18.31 -25.32 -2.55
N LEU A 207 -18.23 -24.04 -2.26
CA LEU A 207 -17.75 -23.01 -3.16
C LEU A 207 -16.28 -23.22 -3.52
N ARG A 208 -15.45 -23.60 -2.56
CA ARG A 208 -14.03 -23.92 -2.79
C ARG A 208 -13.86 -25.11 -3.73
N ALA A 209 -14.63 -26.16 -3.51
CA ALA A 209 -14.64 -27.32 -4.38
C ALA A 209 -15.10 -26.98 -5.81
N GLU A 210 -16.09 -26.07 -5.93
CA GLU A 210 -16.57 -25.61 -7.24
C GLU A 210 -15.52 -24.79 -7.99
N VAL A 211 -14.79 -23.89 -7.32
CA VAL A 211 -13.65 -23.18 -7.93
C VAL A 211 -12.63 -24.17 -8.51
N VAL A 212 -12.27 -25.21 -7.75
CA VAL A 212 -11.32 -26.23 -8.18
C VAL A 212 -11.87 -27.04 -9.35
N ARG A 213 -13.14 -27.49 -9.29
CA ARG A 213 -13.79 -28.25 -10.39
C ARG A 213 -13.77 -27.44 -11.69
N ARG A 214 -14.17 -26.16 -11.64
CA ARG A 214 -14.17 -25.29 -12.83
C ARG A 214 -12.77 -25.08 -13.37
N ARG A 215 -11.78 -24.97 -12.51
CA ARG A 215 -10.38 -24.83 -12.94
C ARG A 215 -9.86 -26.09 -13.61
N ILE A 216 -10.10 -27.28 -13.04
CA ILE A 216 -9.72 -28.57 -13.62
C ILE A 216 -10.42 -28.78 -14.96
N ALA A 217 -11.73 -28.50 -15.04
CA ALA A 217 -12.49 -28.63 -16.29
C ALA A 217 -11.93 -27.73 -17.41
N PHE A 218 -11.55 -26.49 -17.07
CA PHE A 218 -10.92 -25.58 -18.02
C PHE A 218 -9.52 -26.05 -18.44
N GLU A 219 -8.73 -26.62 -17.55
CA GLU A 219 -7.39 -27.14 -17.88
C GLU A 219 -7.45 -28.41 -18.73
N SER A 220 -8.47 -29.24 -18.56
CA SER A 220 -8.64 -30.47 -19.35
C SER A 220 -9.09 -30.21 -20.78
N ASP A 221 -10.01 -29.29 -21.01
CA ASP A 221 -10.49 -28.88 -22.34
C ASP A 221 -10.85 -27.40 -22.36
N GLN A 222 -9.89 -26.57 -22.72
CA GLN A 222 -10.09 -25.11 -22.76
C GLN A 222 -11.14 -24.69 -23.81
N ALA A 223 -11.16 -25.34 -24.97
CA ALA A 223 -12.06 -24.94 -26.05
C ALA A 223 -13.51 -25.34 -25.76
N GLY A 224 -13.75 -26.58 -25.33
CA GLY A 224 -15.07 -27.02 -24.92
C GLY A 224 -15.60 -26.26 -23.71
N TYR A 225 -14.74 -25.98 -22.72
CA TYR A 225 -15.14 -25.23 -21.56
C TYR A 225 -15.57 -23.78 -21.89
N VAL A 226 -14.81 -23.08 -22.75
CA VAL A 226 -15.18 -21.75 -23.24
C VAL A 226 -16.48 -21.77 -24.02
N ALA A 227 -16.70 -22.83 -24.84
CA ALA A 227 -17.94 -22.98 -25.60
C ALA A 227 -19.18 -23.13 -24.70
N VAL A 228 -19.06 -23.82 -23.56
CA VAL A 228 -20.16 -23.96 -22.58
C VAL A 228 -20.62 -22.59 -22.03
N TRP A 229 -19.68 -21.69 -21.79
CA TRP A 229 -19.96 -20.35 -21.21
C TRP A 229 -20.17 -19.27 -22.28
N SER A 230 -20.23 -19.62 -23.54
CA SER A 230 -20.27 -18.65 -24.65
C SER A 230 -21.53 -17.78 -24.63
N GLN A 231 -22.67 -18.32 -24.25
CA GLN A 231 -23.95 -17.62 -24.21
C GLN A 231 -23.95 -16.54 -23.11
N GLU A 232 -23.51 -16.88 -21.91
CA GLU A 232 -23.42 -15.91 -20.79
C GLU A 232 -22.36 -14.83 -21.05
N GLN A 233 -21.25 -15.21 -21.67
CA GLN A 233 -20.21 -14.27 -22.08
C GLN A 233 -20.75 -13.27 -23.11
N GLN A 234 -21.53 -13.73 -24.07
CA GLN A 234 -22.14 -12.90 -25.09
C GLN A 234 -23.19 -11.94 -24.49
N ALA A 235 -24.04 -12.46 -23.57
CA ALA A 235 -25.02 -11.64 -22.86
C ALA A 235 -24.35 -10.50 -22.05
N LEU A 236 -23.24 -10.79 -21.34
CA LEU A 236 -22.46 -9.78 -20.63
C LEU A 236 -21.83 -8.75 -21.58
N ARG A 237 -21.36 -9.18 -22.75
CA ARG A 237 -20.80 -8.26 -23.77
C ARG A 237 -21.86 -7.29 -24.30
N GLU A 238 -23.06 -7.82 -24.62
CA GLU A 238 -24.19 -7.00 -25.08
C GLU A 238 -24.66 -6.02 -23.98
N GLN A 239 -24.68 -6.48 -22.73
CA GLN A 239 -25.00 -5.62 -21.59
C GLN A 239 -23.97 -4.48 -21.44
N LEU A 240 -22.67 -4.77 -21.57
CA LEU A 240 -21.62 -3.74 -21.52
C LEU A 240 -21.72 -2.73 -22.65
N ASP A 241 -21.96 -3.18 -23.88
CA ASP A 241 -22.10 -2.31 -25.05
C ASP A 241 -23.31 -1.38 -24.90
N ALA A 242 -24.44 -1.92 -24.45
CA ALA A 242 -25.64 -1.15 -24.15
C ALA A 242 -25.38 -0.13 -23.03
N ALA A 243 -24.67 -0.54 -21.94
CA ALA A 243 -24.33 0.33 -20.82
C ALA A 243 -23.41 1.48 -21.24
N GLN A 244 -22.37 1.21 -22.03
CA GLN A 244 -21.46 2.23 -22.56
C GLN A 244 -22.21 3.26 -23.43
N SER A 245 -23.17 2.81 -24.26
CA SER A 245 -24.00 3.64 -25.11
C SER A 245 -25.01 4.49 -24.31
N LEU A 246 -25.48 3.96 -23.18
CA LEU A 246 -26.45 4.62 -22.29
C LEU A 246 -25.80 5.63 -21.34
N LEU A 247 -24.57 5.39 -20.89
CA LEU A 247 -23.86 6.17 -19.86
C LEU A 247 -23.90 7.71 -20.10
N PRO A 248 -23.71 8.24 -21.31
CA PRO A 248 -23.82 9.68 -21.56
C PRO A 248 -25.20 10.28 -21.25
N LYS A 249 -26.24 9.45 -21.29
CA LYS A 249 -27.65 9.86 -21.08
C LYS A 249 -28.12 9.67 -19.65
N VAL A 250 -27.30 9.06 -18.79
CA VAL A 250 -27.65 8.83 -17.39
C VAL A 250 -27.54 10.13 -16.61
N THR A 251 -28.63 10.48 -15.90
CA THR A 251 -28.71 11.66 -15.05
C THR A 251 -28.71 11.26 -13.56
N LEU A 252 -28.20 12.16 -12.72
CA LEU A 252 -28.21 12.06 -11.26
C LEU A 252 -28.84 13.34 -10.73
N ASP A 253 -29.83 13.20 -9.86
CA ASP A 253 -30.54 14.32 -9.26
C ASP A 253 -29.70 15.03 -8.20
N ASP A 254 -29.93 16.34 -8.00
CA ASP A 254 -29.18 17.15 -7.03
C ASP A 254 -29.31 16.62 -5.59
N THR A 255 -30.47 16.07 -5.24
CA THR A 255 -30.69 15.41 -3.92
C THR A 255 -29.73 14.23 -3.67
N LEU A 256 -29.40 13.48 -4.74
CA LEU A 256 -28.42 12.39 -4.63
C LEU A 256 -26.98 12.92 -4.65
N LEU A 257 -26.74 14.09 -5.24
CA LEU A 257 -25.44 14.75 -5.14
C LEU A 257 -25.19 15.24 -3.69
N ASP A 258 -26.20 15.85 -3.07
CA ASP A 258 -26.17 16.24 -1.66
C ASP A 258 -25.94 15.03 -0.73
N LEU A 259 -26.60 13.90 -1.02
CA LEU A 259 -26.37 12.63 -0.33
C LEU A 259 -24.92 12.17 -0.46
N ILE A 260 -24.32 12.23 -1.66
CA ILE A 260 -22.91 11.86 -1.88
C ILE A 260 -21.98 12.73 -1.03
N SER A 261 -22.19 14.05 -1.06
CA SER A 261 -21.39 15.00 -0.29
C SER A 261 -21.55 14.79 1.22
N HIS A 262 -22.78 14.52 1.68
CA HIS A 262 -23.04 14.20 3.07
C HIS A 262 -22.29 12.93 3.52
N LEU A 263 -22.35 11.85 2.73
CA LEU A 263 -21.60 10.62 3.01
C LEU A 263 -20.08 10.86 3.07
N CYS A 264 -19.52 11.65 2.14
CA CYS A 264 -18.10 11.97 2.15
C CYS A 264 -17.68 12.77 3.40
N CYS A 265 -18.52 13.68 3.88
CA CYS A 265 -18.30 14.44 5.11
C CYS A 265 -18.35 13.53 6.35
N GLU A 266 -19.38 12.70 6.48
CA GLU A 266 -19.57 11.81 7.64
C GLU A 266 -18.49 10.73 7.75
N PHE A 267 -17.95 10.25 6.62
CA PHE A 267 -16.81 9.34 6.60
C PHE A 267 -15.45 10.06 6.64
N GLU A 268 -15.43 11.36 6.95
CA GLU A 268 -14.20 12.18 7.11
C GLU A 268 -13.25 12.09 5.90
N VAL A 269 -13.79 12.03 4.68
CA VAL A 269 -12.97 11.95 3.47
C VAL A 269 -12.39 13.32 3.14
N ALA A 270 -11.07 13.41 3.07
CA ALA A 270 -10.37 14.70 2.87
C ALA A 270 -10.36 15.19 1.41
N SER A 271 -10.71 14.34 0.45
CA SER A 271 -10.53 14.58 -0.99
C SER A 271 -11.85 14.64 -1.73
N LEU A 272 -12.12 15.75 -2.43
CA LEU A 272 -13.28 15.88 -3.34
C LEU A 272 -13.28 14.88 -4.51
N ARG A 273 -12.17 14.14 -4.70
CA ARG A 273 -12.14 13.05 -5.68
C ARG A 273 -13.14 11.96 -5.37
N ALA A 274 -13.40 11.71 -4.07
CA ALA A 274 -14.38 10.70 -3.67
C ALA A 274 -15.78 11.03 -4.19
N ASP A 275 -16.21 12.28 -4.02
CA ASP A 275 -17.51 12.78 -4.49
C ASP A 275 -17.65 12.57 -5.99
N ILE A 276 -16.62 12.97 -6.77
CA ILE A 276 -16.60 12.83 -8.23
C ILE A 276 -16.62 11.34 -8.63
N VAL A 277 -15.87 10.51 -7.95
CA VAL A 277 -15.80 9.07 -8.24
C VAL A 277 -17.14 8.40 -7.91
N ILE A 278 -17.73 8.67 -6.74
CA ILE A 278 -19.03 8.11 -6.35
C ILE A 278 -20.10 8.52 -7.36
N HIS A 279 -20.13 9.80 -7.78
CA HIS A 279 -21.03 10.30 -8.82
C HIS A 279 -20.88 9.52 -10.14
N LYS A 280 -19.62 9.33 -10.62
CA LYS A 280 -19.37 8.58 -11.86
C LYS A 280 -19.73 7.11 -11.73
N VAL A 281 -19.39 6.47 -10.60
CA VAL A 281 -19.67 5.05 -10.32
C VAL A 281 -21.18 4.80 -10.21
N ALA A 282 -21.93 5.67 -9.54
CA ALA A 282 -23.39 5.58 -9.45
C ALA A 282 -24.06 5.66 -10.82
N ARG A 283 -23.56 6.54 -11.70
CA ARG A 283 -24.03 6.61 -13.10
C ARG A 283 -23.70 5.33 -13.88
N ALA A 284 -22.49 4.78 -13.68
CA ALA A 284 -22.09 3.52 -14.32
C ALA A 284 -22.95 2.34 -13.81
N PHE A 285 -23.33 2.31 -12.53
CA PHE A 285 -24.29 1.33 -11.99
C PHE A 285 -25.65 1.42 -12.67
N ALA A 286 -26.22 2.64 -12.78
CA ALA A 286 -27.50 2.85 -13.45
C ALA A 286 -27.42 2.43 -14.93
N ALA A 287 -26.35 2.78 -15.64
CA ALA A 287 -26.12 2.38 -17.02
C ALA A 287 -26.04 0.86 -17.18
N LEU A 288 -25.28 0.17 -16.30
CA LEU A 288 -25.14 -1.30 -16.30
C LEU A 288 -26.46 -2.00 -16.04
N ALA A 289 -27.35 -1.37 -15.25
CA ALA A 289 -28.71 -1.84 -14.99
C ALA A 289 -29.73 -1.40 -16.07
N GLY A 290 -29.28 -0.75 -17.15
CA GLY A 290 -30.16 -0.29 -18.25
C GLY A 290 -31.06 0.89 -17.89
N ARG A 291 -30.76 1.66 -16.85
CA ARG A 291 -31.55 2.79 -16.36
C ARG A 291 -30.92 4.13 -16.74
N SER A 292 -31.74 5.12 -17.07
CA SER A 292 -31.32 6.48 -17.40
C SER A 292 -31.25 7.41 -16.17
N GLN A 293 -31.72 6.95 -15.00
CA GLN A 293 -31.67 7.69 -13.74
C GLN A 293 -30.97 6.89 -12.67
N VAL A 294 -30.15 7.56 -11.86
CA VAL A 294 -29.45 7.00 -10.71
C VAL A 294 -30.44 6.83 -9.54
N THR A 295 -30.30 5.75 -8.79
CA THR A 295 -31.07 5.48 -7.58
C THR A 295 -30.19 5.58 -6.33
N PRO A 296 -30.78 5.75 -5.13
CA PRO A 296 -30.04 5.70 -3.87
C PRO A 296 -29.20 4.42 -3.69
N ASN A 297 -29.70 3.28 -4.18
CA ASN A 297 -28.96 2.01 -4.13
C ASN A 297 -27.69 2.03 -5.00
N ASP A 298 -27.68 2.77 -6.11
CA ASP A 298 -26.49 2.94 -6.93
C ASP A 298 -25.45 3.78 -6.21
N VAL A 299 -25.88 4.83 -5.49
CA VAL A 299 -25.00 5.66 -4.64
C VAL A 299 -24.41 4.81 -3.51
N ARG A 300 -25.24 3.96 -2.86
CA ARG A 300 -24.77 3.02 -1.84
C ARG A 300 -23.70 2.08 -2.37
N GLY A 301 -23.97 1.41 -3.49
CA GLY A 301 -22.99 0.51 -4.12
C GLY A 301 -21.73 1.23 -4.56
N ALA A 302 -21.83 2.47 -5.03
CA ALA A 302 -20.70 3.32 -5.38
C ALA A 302 -19.85 3.68 -4.15
N ALA A 303 -20.48 4.04 -3.04
CA ALA A 303 -19.82 4.34 -1.77
C ALA A 303 -19.06 3.13 -1.22
N GLU A 304 -19.64 1.93 -1.30
CA GLU A 304 -18.97 0.68 -0.88
C GLU A 304 -17.66 0.39 -1.63
N LEU A 305 -17.55 0.82 -2.88
CA LEU A 305 -16.35 0.60 -3.71
C LEU A 305 -15.36 1.78 -3.68
N ALA A 306 -15.85 3.01 -3.44
CA ALA A 306 -15.04 4.22 -3.54
C ALA A 306 -14.50 4.72 -2.18
N LEU A 307 -15.17 4.47 -1.05
CA LEU A 307 -14.80 5.00 0.25
C LEU A 307 -13.75 4.19 1.04
N PRO A 308 -13.66 2.85 0.95
CA PRO A 308 -12.83 2.06 1.86
C PRO A 308 -11.35 2.48 1.94
N HIS A 309 -10.79 2.99 0.85
CA HIS A 309 -9.39 3.41 0.76
C HIS A 309 -9.18 4.92 0.92
N ARG A 310 -10.26 5.71 1.04
CA ARG A 310 -10.23 7.18 1.11
C ARG A 310 -10.61 7.73 2.47
N ARG A 311 -11.42 6.99 3.24
CA ARG A 311 -11.80 7.42 4.58
C ARG A 311 -10.56 7.49 5.49
N ARG A 312 -10.56 8.46 6.39
CA ARG A 312 -9.61 8.45 7.51
C ARG A 312 -10.00 7.31 8.43
N ARG A 313 -9.16 6.27 8.49
CA ARG A 313 -9.36 5.18 9.46
C ARG A 313 -9.08 5.76 10.83
N LYS A 314 -10.06 5.67 11.72
CA LYS A 314 -9.80 5.86 13.14
C LYS A 314 -8.97 4.68 13.63
N PRO A 315 -7.98 4.90 14.51
CA PRO A 315 -7.28 3.80 15.15
C PRO A 315 -8.34 2.86 15.76
N PHE A 316 -8.27 1.54 15.46
CA PHE A 316 -9.17 0.48 15.93
C PHE A 316 -10.51 0.28 15.18
N GLU A 317 -10.80 0.97 14.11
CA GLU A 317 -11.89 0.58 13.22
C GLU A 317 -11.56 -0.71 12.44
N GLN A 318 -12.55 -1.60 12.31
CA GLN A 318 -12.40 -2.82 11.48
C GLN A 318 -12.04 -2.44 10.03
N PRO A 319 -11.19 -3.21 9.34
CA PRO A 319 -10.93 -3.00 7.92
C PRO A 319 -12.25 -3.17 7.14
N GLY A 320 -12.51 -2.25 6.21
CA GLY A 320 -13.76 -2.22 5.45
C GLY A 320 -14.62 -0.99 5.76
N LEU A 321 -15.66 -0.79 4.98
CA LEU A 321 -16.68 0.23 5.24
C LEU A 321 -17.69 -0.34 6.24
N ASP A 322 -18.05 0.46 7.25
CA ASP A 322 -19.14 0.13 8.15
C ASP A 322 -20.46 0.23 7.38
N LYS A 323 -21.02 -0.93 7.03
CA LYS A 323 -22.23 -1.02 6.21
C LYS A 323 -23.46 -0.60 6.96
N GLU A 324 -23.52 -0.87 8.28
CA GLU A 324 -24.64 -0.49 9.13
C GLU A 324 -24.73 1.02 9.23
N ARG A 325 -23.61 1.69 9.50
CA ARG A 325 -23.53 3.16 9.51
C ARG A 325 -23.85 3.77 8.14
N LEU A 326 -23.41 3.16 7.05
CA LEU A 326 -23.74 3.62 5.70
C LEU A 326 -25.26 3.56 5.48
N ASP A 327 -25.90 2.46 5.87
CA ASP A 327 -27.35 2.28 5.72
C ASP A 327 -28.15 3.25 6.62
N GLU A 328 -27.68 3.54 7.83
CA GLU A 328 -28.27 4.55 8.72
C GLU A 328 -28.21 5.96 8.11
N LEU A 329 -27.04 6.37 7.61
CA LEU A 329 -26.86 7.68 6.97
C LEU A 329 -27.72 7.84 5.71
N MET A 330 -27.82 6.77 4.92
CA MET A 330 -28.71 6.73 3.75
C MET A 330 -30.17 6.92 4.13
N GLN A 331 -30.62 6.28 5.21
CA GLN A 331 -32.01 6.42 5.69
C GLN A 331 -32.30 7.81 6.25
N GLN A 332 -31.36 8.39 7.00
CA GLN A 332 -31.51 9.74 7.59
C GLN A 332 -31.65 10.82 6.51
N THR A 333 -30.88 10.74 5.44
CA THR A 333 -30.90 11.77 4.37
C THR A 333 -32.10 11.63 3.44
N LEU A 334 -32.64 10.42 3.27
CA LEU A 334 -33.78 10.16 2.37
C LEU A 334 -35.15 10.34 3.05
N GLN A 335 -35.21 10.50 4.37
CA GLN A 335 -36.47 10.85 5.07
C GLN A 335 -36.65 12.36 5.01
N PRO A 336 -37.84 12.88 4.58
CA PRO A 336 -38.11 14.29 4.64
C PRO A 336 -38.07 14.75 6.09
N SER A 337 -37.22 15.75 6.37
CA SER A 337 -37.08 16.38 7.68
C SER A 337 -38.42 16.91 8.17
N ASN A 338 -39.06 16.19 9.10
CA ASN A 338 -39.99 16.80 10.03
C ASN A 338 -39.17 17.43 11.15
N GLU A 339 -39.00 18.74 11.11
CA GLU A 339 -38.65 19.49 12.32
C GLU A 339 -39.70 19.27 13.39
N PRO A 340 -39.34 19.18 14.66
CA PRO A 340 -39.21 20.40 15.44
C PRO A 340 -38.12 20.39 16.54
N SER A 341 -37.48 21.53 16.65
CA SER A 341 -37.09 22.25 17.86
C SER A 341 -37.52 21.67 19.22
N ALA A 342 -36.59 21.67 20.13
CA ALA A 342 -36.63 22.27 21.46
C ALA A 342 -35.72 21.55 22.44
N GLU A 343 -34.85 22.36 22.96
CA GLU A 343 -34.10 22.29 24.21
C GLU A 343 -34.74 21.42 25.33
N SER A 344 -33.88 20.66 26.00
CA SER A 344 -33.89 20.68 27.46
C SER A 344 -32.62 20.08 28.06
N ASN A 345 -31.88 20.97 28.72
CA ASN A 345 -30.90 20.64 29.76
C ASN A 345 -31.55 19.81 30.85
N THR A 346 -30.84 18.79 31.30
CA THR A 346 -30.89 18.40 32.72
C THR A 346 -29.60 17.70 33.09
N ASP A 347 -28.85 18.39 33.93
CA ASP A 347 -27.84 17.83 34.83
C ASP A 347 -28.45 16.77 35.73
N GLN A 348 -27.80 15.64 35.86
CA GLN A 348 -27.92 14.84 37.08
C GLN A 348 -26.59 14.10 37.35
N ASP A 349 -25.95 14.60 38.39
CA ASP A 349 -25.00 13.87 39.23
C ASP A 349 -25.56 12.51 39.65
N ASN A 350 -24.77 11.49 39.60
CA ASN A 350 -24.89 10.40 40.59
C ASN A 350 -23.57 9.69 40.84
N GLU A 351 -23.33 9.57 42.12
CA GLU A 351 -22.21 9.00 42.85
C GLU A 351 -22.00 7.50 42.56
N ALA A 352 -20.76 7.09 42.77
CA ALA A 352 -20.29 5.70 42.76
C ALA A 352 -20.86 4.86 43.90
N PRO A 353 -20.87 3.55 43.75
CA PRO A 353 -20.42 2.70 44.85
C PRO A 353 -19.24 1.81 44.49
N GLN A 354 -18.32 1.77 45.46
CA GLN A 354 -17.26 0.78 45.59
C GLN A 354 -17.83 -0.62 45.78
N ALA A 355 -17.27 -1.60 45.14
CA ALA A 355 -17.27 -2.97 45.63
C ALA A 355 -16.06 -3.74 45.09
N ASP A 356 -15.33 -4.33 46.02
CA ASP A 356 -14.24 -5.27 45.83
C ASP A 356 -14.67 -6.53 45.07
N ALA A 357 -13.83 -7.06 44.18
CA ALA A 357 -13.59 -8.49 44.10
C ALA A 357 -12.50 -8.81 43.06
N ASP A 358 -11.56 -9.59 43.54
CA ASP A 358 -10.49 -10.28 42.84
C ASP A 358 -11.06 -11.24 41.78
N SER A 359 -10.80 -10.98 40.49
CA SER A 359 -10.94 -11.96 39.43
C SER A 359 -10.02 -11.63 38.28
N THR A 360 -9.12 -12.53 37.99
CA THR A 360 -8.12 -12.52 36.92
C THR A 360 -8.82 -12.70 35.56
N GLU A 361 -9.51 -11.69 35.07
CA GLU A 361 -10.01 -11.66 33.69
C GLU A 361 -9.15 -10.74 32.83
N SER A 362 -8.67 -11.28 31.70
CA SER A 362 -7.94 -10.52 30.69
C SER A 362 -8.91 -9.61 29.94
N GLN A 363 -8.80 -8.30 30.13
CA GLN A 363 -9.61 -7.31 29.43
C GLN A 363 -8.82 -6.69 28.25
N VAL A 364 -9.50 -6.50 27.13
CA VAL A 364 -8.98 -5.83 25.92
C VAL A 364 -9.50 -4.39 25.91
N PHE A 365 -8.59 -3.41 25.81
CA PHE A 365 -8.91 -1.99 25.86
C PHE A 365 -8.72 -1.30 24.52
N VAL A 366 -9.54 -0.26 24.26
CA VAL A 366 -9.53 0.55 23.02
C VAL A 366 -8.49 1.67 23.16
N ALA A 367 -7.82 2.09 22.08
CA ALA A 367 -6.82 3.14 22.10
C ALA A 367 -7.42 4.53 21.86
N ASP A 368 -6.86 5.55 22.52
CA ASP A 368 -7.21 6.95 22.30
C ASP A 368 -6.72 7.47 20.94
N ALA A 369 -7.48 8.42 20.35
CA ALA A 369 -7.09 9.10 19.13
C ALA A 369 -5.88 10.02 19.40
N VAL A 370 -4.75 9.74 18.74
CA VAL A 370 -3.52 10.53 18.85
C VAL A 370 -3.50 11.59 17.75
N GLY A 371 -3.30 12.86 18.14
CA GLY A 371 -2.95 13.96 17.23
C GLY A 371 -1.58 13.72 16.58
N ASN A 372 -1.13 14.57 15.71
CA ASN A 372 0.05 14.58 14.85
C ASN A 372 1.15 13.50 15.06
N THR A 373 1.55 12.86 13.94
CA THR A 373 2.57 11.80 13.90
C THR A 373 3.98 12.32 14.14
N PRO A 374 4.71 11.86 15.19
CA PRO A 374 6.13 12.16 15.35
C PRO A 374 6.94 11.47 14.23
N ARG A 375 7.91 12.19 13.67
CA ARG A 375 8.82 11.64 12.66
C ARG A 375 10.11 11.14 13.32
N ILE A 376 10.44 9.88 13.08
CA ILE A 376 11.74 9.33 13.47
C ILE A 376 12.76 9.67 12.37
N VAL A 377 13.78 10.46 12.69
CA VAL A 377 14.90 10.76 11.79
C VAL A 377 16.11 9.97 12.26
N MET A 378 16.65 9.10 11.40
CA MET A 378 17.85 8.33 11.68
C MET A 378 18.95 8.72 10.71
N ASP A 379 20.16 8.99 11.23
CA ASP A 379 21.35 9.26 10.44
C ASP A 379 22.28 8.05 10.49
N ILE A 380 21.92 6.99 9.77
CA ILE A 380 22.65 5.73 9.69
C ILE A 380 23.03 5.45 8.24
N GLN A 381 24.33 5.30 7.97
CA GLN A 381 24.83 4.83 6.67
C GLN A 381 24.90 3.30 6.66
N SER A 382 24.19 2.65 5.76
CA SER A 382 24.17 1.20 5.59
C SER A 382 25.03 0.79 4.40
N LYS A 383 25.83 -0.28 4.55
CA LYS A 383 26.64 -0.87 3.46
C LYS A 383 25.85 -1.89 2.62
N HIS A 384 24.77 -2.46 3.16
CA HIS A 384 23.87 -3.37 2.44
C HIS A 384 22.46 -2.82 2.51
N ALA A 385 21.84 -2.60 1.38
CA ALA A 385 20.57 -1.87 1.32
C ALA A 385 19.46 -2.73 0.73
N VAL A 386 18.49 -3.06 1.57
CA VAL A 386 17.13 -3.41 1.12
C VAL A 386 16.40 -2.11 0.80
N VAL A 387 15.73 -2.05 -0.35
CA VAL A 387 15.06 -0.83 -0.84
C VAL A 387 14.05 -0.28 0.17
N GLY A 388 14.27 0.95 0.63
CA GLY A 388 13.44 1.70 1.57
C GLY A 388 13.54 3.20 1.35
N ARG A 389 13.15 4.00 2.34
CA ARG A 389 13.07 5.47 2.19
C ARG A 389 13.71 6.28 3.30
N ARG A 390 14.08 5.66 4.42
CA ARG A 390 14.53 6.39 5.61
C ARG A 390 15.99 6.80 5.53
N ASN A 391 16.90 5.88 5.29
CA ASN A 391 18.35 6.11 5.37
C ASN A 391 19.04 6.18 4.03
N ALA A 392 20.12 6.95 3.93
CA ALA A 392 21.01 6.91 2.78
C ALA A 392 21.84 5.62 2.82
N ALA A 393 21.84 4.86 1.73
CA ALA A 393 22.63 3.64 1.58
C ALA A 393 23.62 3.79 0.45
N ILE A 394 24.88 3.44 0.72
CA ILE A 394 25.95 3.36 -0.28
C ILE A 394 25.98 1.92 -0.80
N ASP A 395 26.16 1.76 -2.10
CA ASP A 395 26.11 0.48 -2.83
C ASP A 395 24.72 -0.17 -2.84
N ALA A 396 23.68 0.65 -2.90
CA ALA A 396 22.30 0.20 -3.01
C ALA A 396 22.04 -0.46 -4.38
N PRO A 397 21.21 -1.52 -4.45
CA PRO A 397 20.87 -2.18 -5.72
C PRO A 397 20.13 -1.24 -6.68
N ARG A 398 19.51 -0.17 -6.16
CA ARG A 398 18.83 0.89 -6.92
C ARG A 398 19.18 2.25 -6.35
N GLY A 399 19.40 3.24 -7.23
CA GLY A 399 19.72 4.60 -6.82
C GLY A 399 20.60 5.32 -7.85
N ARG A 400 20.96 6.57 -7.52
CA ARG A 400 21.84 7.39 -8.36
C ARG A 400 23.27 6.87 -8.28
N VAL A 401 23.93 6.66 -9.43
CA VAL A 401 25.37 6.35 -9.48
C VAL A 401 26.15 7.57 -9.01
N ILE A 402 26.96 7.41 -7.98
CA ILE A 402 27.80 8.47 -7.40
C ILE A 402 29.26 8.31 -7.77
N GLN A 403 29.72 7.06 -7.95
CA GLN A 403 31.12 6.77 -8.22
C GLN A 403 31.26 5.46 -9.00
N ALA A 404 32.37 5.33 -9.75
CA ALA A 404 32.82 4.08 -10.33
C ALA A 404 34.18 3.72 -9.70
N VAL A 405 34.30 2.51 -9.17
CA VAL A 405 35.49 2.03 -8.49
C VAL A 405 36.04 0.83 -9.27
N PRO A 406 37.37 0.73 -9.48
CA PRO A 406 37.97 -0.44 -10.11
C PRO A 406 37.65 -1.72 -9.33
N ASP A 407 37.12 -2.73 -10.00
CA ASP A 407 36.81 -4.04 -9.44
C ASP A 407 36.90 -5.10 -10.52
N GLN A 408 37.64 -6.17 -10.27
CA GLN A 408 37.83 -7.26 -11.22
C GLN A 408 36.61 -8.18 -11.40
N ASN A 409 35.68 -8.15 -10.48
CA ASN A 409 34.42 -8.93 -10.50
C ASN A 409 33.21 -8.05 -10.09
N PRO A 410 32.90 -7.00 -10.87
CA PRO A 410 31.86 -6.05 -10.49
C PRO A 410 30.47 -6.70 -10.48
N SER A 411 29.71 -6.51 -9.42
CA SER A 411 28.30 -6.91 -9.32
C SER A 411 27.41 -6.05 -10.23
N SER A 412 27.81 -4.79 -10.49
CA SER A 412 27.15 -3.83 -11.36
C SER A 412 28.18 -3.07 -12.17
N LEU A 413 28.27 -3.35 -13.47
CA LEU A 413 29.32 -2.82 -14.34
C LEU A 413 29.12 -1.32 -14.67
N ALA A 414 30.14 -0.50 -14.41
CA ALA A 414 30.22 0.90 -14.83
C ALA A 414 30.76 1.01 -16.26
N ILE A 415 29.90 0.81 -17.27
CA ILE A 415 30.31 0.73 -18.68
C ILE A 415 31.17 1.91 -19.09
N GLY A 416 30.76 3.14 -18.82
CA GLY A 416 31.50 4.33 -19.23
C GLY A 416 32.90 4.45 -18.58
N ALA A 417 33.07 4.07 -17.31
CA ALA A 417 34.36 4.06 -16.62
C ALA A 417 35.24 2.93 -17.14
N THR A 418 34.69 1.75 -17.34
CA THR A 418 35.36 0.57 -17.90
C THR A 418 35.92 0.85 -19.31
N LEU A 419 35.09 1.40 -20.19
CA LEU A 419 35.53 1.75 -21.55
C LEU A 419 36.59 2.84 -21.55
N ARG A 420 36.46 3.83 -20.65
CA ARG A 420 37.48 4.88 -20.50
C ARG A 420 38.81 4.31 -20.00
N SER A 421 38.79 3.39 -19.05
CA SER A 421 39.99 2.71 -18.54
C SER A 421 40.68 1.90 -19.65
N ALA A 422 39.90 1.13 -20.42
CA ALA A 422 40.41 0.36 -21.55
C ALA A 422 41.05 1.28 -22.64
N ALA A 423 40.37 2.39 -22.98
CA ALA A 423 40.86 3.34 -23.97
C ALA A 423 42.12 4.08 -23.51
N LEU A 424 42.24 4.39 -22.21
CA LEU A 424 43.44 5.02 -21.64
C LEU A 424 44.64 4.06 -21.59
N ARG A 425 44.40 2.77 -21.45
CA ARG A 425 45.43 1.75 -21.43
C ARG A 425 46.03 1.51 -22.82
N ASP A 426 45.19 1.35 -23.84
CA ASP A 426 45.63 1.15 -25.21
C ASP A 426 44.57 1.66 -26.20
N ALA A 427 44.88 2.75 -26.87
CA ALA A 427 43.98 3.37 -27.83
C ALA A 427 44.02 2.69 -29.22
N CYS A 428 45.05 1.89 -29.52
CA CYS A 428 45.24 1.26 -30.82
C CYS A 428 44.66 -0.18 -30.87
N ASP A 429 44.74 -0.95 -29.78
CA ASP A 429 44.09 -2.28 -29.65
C ASP A 429 43.05 -2.24 -28.52
N PHE A 430 41.88 -1.73 -28.87
CA PHE A 430 40.79 -1.53 -27.92
C PHE A 430 40.14 -2.87 -27.54
N LYS A 431 40.62 -3.45 -26.43
CA LYS A 431 40.04 -4.64 -25.79
C LYS A 431 39.86 -4.39 -24.31
N VAL A 432 38.69 -4.72 -23.78
CA VAL A 432 38.42 -4.65 -22.33
C VAL A 432 38.99 -5.88 -21.65
N ILE A 433 39.88 -5.67 -20.66
CA ILE A 433 40.41 -6.74 -19.81
C ILE A 433 39.87 -6.61 -18.38
N LYS A 434 40.05 -7.65 -17.56
CA LYS A 434 39.55 -7.66 -16.17
C LYS A 434 39.98 -6.47 -15.32
N ASN A 435 41.19 -5.97 -15.56
CA ASN A 435 41.71 -4.81 -14.82
C ASN A 435 41.08 -3.47 -15.24
N ASP A 436 40.37 -3.43 -16.36
CA ASP A 436 39.66 -2.24 -16.81
C ASP A 436 38.25 -2.16 -16.21
N LEU A 437 37.76 -3.23 -15.57
CA LEU A 437 36.41 -3.31 -15.05
C LEU A 437 36.22 -2.38 -13.85
N HIS A 438 35.10 -1.69 -13.84
CA HIS A 438 34.72 -0.79 -12.76
C HIS A 438 33.30 -1.14 -12.26
N GLN A 439 33.14 -1.17 -10.95
CA GLN A 439 31.84 -1.31 -10.31
C GLN A 439 31.15 0.04 -10.14
N GLN A 440 29.85 0.11 -10.40
CA GLN A 440 29.03 1.28 -10.08
C GLN A 440 28.73 1.29 -8.58
N ILE A 441 29.11 2.36 -7.89
CA ILE A 441 28.64 2.64 -6.54
C ILE A 441 27.41 3.53 -6.64
N ARG A 442 26.30 3.05 -6.12
CA ARG A 442 25.03 3.77 -6.15
C ARG A 442 24.63 4.25 -4.76
N MET A 443 24.13 5.48 -4.67
CA MET A 443 23.47 5.98 -3.48
C MET A 443 21.97 5.79 -3.64
N GLY A 444 21.38 5.01 -2.76
CA GLY A 444 19.95 4.76 -2.66
C GLY A 444 19.44 5.08 -1.28
N LYS A 445 18.19 4.74 -1.02
CA LYS A 445 17.58 4.80 0.31
C LYS A 445 17.29 3.38 0.79
N SER A 446 17.58 3.10 2.07
CA SER A 446 17.31 1.81 2.70
C SER A 446 16.11 1.86 3.63
N ALA A 447 15.49 0.69 3.80
CA ALA A 447 14.53 0.43 4.87
C ALA A 447 15.27 0.05 6.15
N ASN A 448 14.59 0.13 7.30
CA ASN A 448 15.06 -0.32 8.59
C ASN A 448 14.18 -1.44 9.13
N LEU A 449 14.66 -2.14 10.16
CA LEU A 449 13.85 -2.99 11.01
C LEU A 449 13.57 -2.25 12.32
N ILE A 450 12.32 -1.92 12.59
CA ILE A 450 11.89 -1.30 13.85
C ILE A 450 11.28 -2.39 14.73
N LEU A 451 11.97 -2.71 15.83
CA LEU A 451 11.51 -3.69 16.82
C LEU A 451 10.87 -2.97 18.01
N PHE A 452 9.56 -3.11 18.15
CA PHE A 452 8.83 -2.66 19.33
C PHE A 452 8.83 -3.72 20.40
N VAL A 453 9.22 -3.33 21.62
CA VAL A 453 9.18 -4.18 22.82
C VAL A 453 8.22 -3.52 23.80
N VAL A 454 7.04 -4.10 23.97
CA VAL A 454 5.91 -3.47 24.66
C VAL A 454 5.61 -4.19 25.98
N ASP A 455 5.64 -3.41 27.06
CA ASP A 455 5.18 -3.86 28.37
C ASP A 455 3.66 -3.91 28.40
N THR A 456 3.12 -5.10 28.59
CA THR A 456 1.68 -5.33 28.73
C THR A 456 1.29 -5.79 30.14
N SER A 457 2.21 -5.64 31.11
CA SER A 457 1.95 -5.87 32.54
C SER A 457 1.23 -4.65 33.14
N GLY A 458 0.30 -4.83 34.07
CA GLY A 458 -0.26 -3.71 34.81
C GLY A 458 -1.62 -3.95 35.45
N SER A 459 -1.88 -3.21 36.56
CA SER A 459 -3.14 -3.16 37.30
C SER A 459 -4.14 -2.16 36.67
N MET A 460 -5.41 -2.15 37.11
CA MET A 460 -6.51 -1.31 36.56
C MET A 460 -6.22 0.19 36.41
N SER A 461 -5.29 0.77 37.16
CA SER A 461 -4.83 2.17 36.93
C SER A 461 -3.98 2.32 35.66
N ALA A 462 -3.65 1.21 35.00
CA ALA A 462 -2.91 1.15 33.73
C ALA A 462 -3.79 1.30 32.48
N GLN A 463 -5.12 1.36 32.59
CA GLN A 463 -6.03 1.39 31.46
C GLN A 463 -5.76 2.57 30.50
N ARG A 464 -5.78 3.79 31.01
CA ARG A 464 -5.46 5.00 30.22
C ARG A 464 -4.03 4.99 29.70
N ARG A 465 -3.09 4.37 30.44
CA ARG A 465 -1.69 4.23 30.01
C ARG A 465 -1.58 3.29 28.82
N MET A 466 -2.29 2.17 28.85
CA MET A 466 -2.26 1.19 27.75
C MET A 466 -2.89 1.76 26.48
N GLU A 467 -3.95 2.56 26.60
CA GLU A 467 -4.56 3.28 25.48
C GLU A 467 -3.56 4.28 24.86
N ALA A 468 -2.85 5.05 25.68
CA ALA A 468 -1.79 5.95 25.22
C ALA A 468 -0.59 5.22 24.62
N VAL A 469 -0.16 4.10 25.21
CA VAL A 469 0.92 3.25 24.67
C VAL A 469 0.52 2.66 23.32
N LYS A 470 -0.67 2.09 23.22
CA LYS A 470 -1.20 1.58 21.94
C LYS A 470 -1.26 2.68 20.88
N GLY A 471 -1.75 3.88 21.25
CA GLY A 471 -1.77 5.05 20.39
C GLY A 471 -0.38 5.46 19.90
N ALA A 472 0.61 5.55 20.80
CA ALA A 472 1.99 5.90 20.46
C ALA A 472 2.63 4.86 19.52
N VAL A 473 2.45 3.56 19.80
CA VAL A 473 2.97 2.48 18.94
C VAL A 473 2.33 2.55 17.55
N LEU A 474 1.02 2.76 17.46
CA LEU A 474 0.34 2.89 16.17
C LEU A 474 0.80 4.10 15.37
N THR A 475 1.07 5.22 16.05
CA THR A 475 1.61 6.41 15.42
C THR A 475 3.00 6.16 14.82
N LEU A 476 3.88 5.51 15.59
CA LEU A 476 5.22 5.13 15.13
C LEU A 476 5.17 4.05 14.03
N LEU A 477 4.22 3.14 14.09
CA LEU A 477 3.95 2.16 13.04
C LEU A 477 3.55 2.83 11.73
N THR A 478 2.70 3.86 11.80
CA THR A 478 2.28 4.62 10.61
C THR A 478 3.47 5.35 9.97
N ASP A 479 4.38 5.95 10.77
CA ASP A 479 5.61 6.55 10.25
C ASP A 479 6.54 5.49 9.63
N ALA A 480 6.75 4.36 10.29
CA ALA A 480 7.56 3.25 9.78
C ALA A 480 7.04 2.75 8.43
N TYR A 481 5.74 2.62 8.30
CA TYR A 481 5.07 2.25 7.06
C TYR A 481 5.30 3.27 5.94
N GLN A 482 5.10 4.56 6.19
CA GLN A 482 5.33 5.62 5.20
C GLN A 482 6.78 5.61 4.70
N GLN A 483 7.72 5.14 5.52
CA GLN A 483 9.14 5.01 5.18
C GLN A 483 9.52 3.65 4.58
N ARG A 484 8.57 2.72 4.44
CA ARG A 484 8.78 1.34 3.97
C ARG A 484 9.72 0.52 4.85
N ASP A 485 9.71 0.77 6.14
CA ASP A 485 10.46 -0.02 7.12
C ASP A 485 9.74 -1.37 7.38
N GLN A 486 10.47 -2.33 7.93
CA GLN A 486 9.87 -3.53 8.52
C GLN A 486 9.63 -3.30 9.98
N VAL A 487 8.54 -3.86 10.48
CA VAL A 487 8.16 -3.77 11.89
C VAL A 487 8.04 -5.14 12.49
N ALA A 488 8.54 -5.31 13.71
CA ALA A 488 8.35 -6.48 14.54
C ALA A 488 7.87 -6.04 15.93
N VAL A 489 7.07 -6.88 16.60
CA VAL A 489 6.52 -6.56 17.92
C VAL A 489 6.76 -7.72 18.89
N ILE A 490 7.39 -7.42 20.01
CA ILE A 490 7.51 -8.32 21.16
C ILE A 490 6.64 -7.75 22.28
N SER A 491 5.79 -8.57 22.86
CA SER A 491 5.11 -8.24 24.12
C SER A 491 5.66 -9.08 25.27
N PHE A 492 5.62 -8.53 26.48
CA PHE A 492 6.04 -9.25 27.65
C PHE A 492 5.07 -9.02 28.83
N ARG A 493 4.67 -10.15 29.45
CA ARG A 493 3.78 -10.19 30.60
C ARG A 493 3.86 -11.54 31.31
N GLY A 494 3.39 -11.61 32.57
CA GLY A 494 3.36 -12.86 33.33
C GLY A 494 4.75 -13.37 33.59
N GLU A 495 5.16 -14.49 33.01
CA GLU A 495 6.45 -15.13 33.24
C GLU A 495 7.37 -15.12 32.01
N SER A 496 6.90 -14.70 30.83
CA SER A 496 7.68 -14.78 29.59
C SER A 496 7.43 -13.61 28.65
N ALA A 497 8.27 -13.50 27.62
CA ALA A 497 8.08 -12.61 26.49
C ALA A 497 7.73 -13.42 25.23
N GLN A 498 6.92 -12.85 24.35
CA GLN A 498 6.48 -13.48 23.10
C GLN A 498 6.68 -12.55 21.92
N LEU A 499 7.17 -13.10 20.80
CA LEU A 499 7.20 -12.41 19.51
C LEU A 499 5.78 -12.48 18.91
N LEU A 500 5.03 -11.39 19.04
CA LEU A 500 3.67 -11.29 18.51
C LEU A 500 3.67 -11.13 17.00
N LEU A 501 4.58 -10.31 16.50
CA LEU A 501 4.68 -10.00 15.09
C LEU A 501 6.11 -10.22 14.62
N SER A 502 6.29 -11.18 13.73
CA SER A 502 7.55 -11.35 13.01
C SER A 502 7.80 -10.16 12.07
N PRO A 503 9.06 -9.84 11.69
CA PRO A 503 9.37 -8.72 10.82
C PRO A 503 8.49 -8.69 9.57
N THR A 504 7.64 -7.67 9.46
CA THR A 504 6.69 -7.49 8.35
C THR A 504 6.62 -6.03 7.91
N ARG A 505 6.10 -5.80 6.70
CA ARG A 505 5.78 -4.46 6.17
C ARG A 505 4.28 -4.15 6.23
N SER A 506 3.46 -5.03 6.78
CA SER A 506 2.02 -4.85 6.87
C SER A 506 1.64 -4.17 8.18
N VAL A 507 1.07 -2.96 8.08
CA VAL A 507 0.52 -2.22 9.24
C VAL A 507 -0.74 -2.91 9.76
N ASP A 508 -1.58 -3.42 8.87
CA ASP A 508 -2.84 -4.06 9.26
C ASP A 508 -2.61 -5.28 10.16
N LEU A 509 -1.59 -6.10 9.83
CA LEU A 509 -1.20 -7.23 10.68
C LEU A 509 -0.64 -6.76 12.02
N ALA A 510 0.17 -5.70 12.02
CA ALA A 510 0.72 -5.13 13.24
C ALA A 510 -0.39 -4.54 14.12
N GLU A 511 -1.34 -3.84 13.51
CA GLU A 511 -2.49 -3.26 14.20
C GLU A 511 -3.41 -4.34 14.77
N GLN A 512 -3.72 -5.38 14.00
CA GLN A 512 -4.55 -6.49 14.46
C GLN A 512 -3.94 -7.19 15.69
N GLN A 513 -2.64 -7.49 15.64
CA GLN A 513 -1.94 -8.15 16.74
C GLN A 513 -1.86 -7.26 17.99
N LEU A 514 -1.71 -5.94 17.83
CA LEU A 514 -1.71 -4.99 18.94
C LEU A 514 -3.11 -4.81 19.56
N ARG A 515 -4.18 -4.97 18.79
CA ARG A 515 -5.57 -4.93 19.31
C ARG A 515 -5.85 -6.09 20.27
N GLU A 516 -5.41 -7.28 19.91
CA GLU A 516 -5.65 -8.51 20.65
C GLU A 516 -4.73 -8.68 21.87
N LEU A 517 -3.86 -7.67 22.17
CA LEU A 517 -2.93 -7.73 23.29
C LEU A 517 -3.67 -7.79 24.63
N PRO A 518 -3.63 -8.92 25.32
CA PRO A 518 -4.16 -9.04 26.66
C PRO A 518 -3.22 -8.37 27.66
N THR A 519 -3.77 -7.67 28.65
CA THR A 519 -3.05 -6.90 29.67
C THR A 519 -3.14 -7.55 31.03
N GLY A 520 -2.11 -7.35 31.86
CA GLY A 520 -2.04 -7.80 33.26
C GLY A 520 -0.93 -8.80 33.57
N GLY A 521 -0.61 -8.97 34.83
CA GLY A 521 0.39 -9.90 35.33
C GLY A 521 1.74 -9.27 35.69
N ARG A 522 2.78 -10.13 35.85
CA ARG A 522 4.16 -9.73 36.19
C ARG A 522 4.90 -9.17 34.98
N THR A 523 6.06 -8.54 35.22
CA THR A 523 6.88 -7.85 34.21
C THR A 523 8.20 -8.62 33.96
N PRO A 524 8.27 -9.53 32.99
CA PRO A 524 9.47 -10.30 32.64
C PRO A 524 10.39 -9.52 31.68
N LEU A 525 10.86 -8.33 32.08
CA LEU A 525 11.71 -7.47 31.25
C LEU A 525 13.01 -8.13 30.77
N PRO A 526 13.74 -8.96 31.60
CA PRO A 526 14.91 -9.66 31.09
C PRO A 526 14.62 -10.63 29.96
N HIS A 527 13.46 -11.31 29.98
CA HIS A 527 13.03 -12.21 28.90
C HIS A 527 12.77 -11.43 27.61
N ALA A 528 12.16 -10.25 27.72
CA ALA A 528 11.89 -9.38 26.58
C ALA A 528 13.18 -8.89 25.91
N LEU A 529 14.17 -8.45 26.69
CA LEU A 529 15.46 -7.99 26.17
C LEU A 529 16.27 -9.14 25.55
N ALA A 530 16.21 -10.35 26.14
CA ALA A 530 16.85 -11.54 25.57
C ALA A 530 16.22 -11.92 24.22
N LEU A 531 14.88 -11.94 24.13
CA LEU A 531 14.15 -12.22 22.89
C LEU A 531 14.39 -11.14 21.83
N ALA A 532 14.47 -9.87 22.23
CA ALA A 532 14.83 -8.78 21.35
C ALA A 532 16.23 -8.96 20.74
N LEU A 533 17.21 -9.32 21.57
CA LEU A 533 18.58 -9.60 21.12
C LEU A 533 18.61 -10.75 20.10
N GLU A 534 17.85 -11.82 20.34
CA GLU A 534 17.75 -12.95 19.42
C GLU A 534 17.09 -12.57 18.09
N THR A 535 15.99 -11.82 18.15
CA THR A 535 15.24 -11.38 16.98
C THR A 535 16.10 -10.45 16.10
N LEU A 536 16.82 -9.51 16.71
CA LEU A 536 17.70 -8.58 15.99
C LEU A 536 18.92 -9.30 15.38
N LYS A 537 19.44 -10.34 16.02
CA LYS A 537 20.52 -11.17 15.46
C LYS A 537 20.09 -11.97 14.24
N LYS A 538 18.83 -12.38 14.14
CA LYS A 538 18.30 -13.12 12.99
C LYS A 538 18.07 -12.24 11.76
N SER A 539 17.95 -10.94 11.96
CA SER A 539 17.58 -9.98 10.90
C SER A 539 18.80 -9.17 10.45
N HIS A 540 19.76 -9.82 9.79
CA HIS A 540 21.03 -9.19 9.38
C HIS A 540 20.94 -8.21 8.21
N ASP A 541 19.85 -8.23 7.44
CA ASP A 541 19.75 -7.50 6.16
C ASP A 541 19.33 -6.04 6.30
N LEU A 542 18.79 -5.65 7.44
CA LEU A 542 18.25 -4.31 7.67
C LEU A 542 18.89 -3.64 8.89
N PRO A 543 19.18 -2.32 8.81
CA PRO A 543 19.59 -1.56 9.98
C PRO A 543 18.51 -1.64 11.06
N PRO A 544 18.80 -2.17 12.25
CA PRO A 544 17.81 -2.32 13.32
C PRO A 544 17.61 -1.01 14.11
N LEU A 545 16.40 -0.80 14.62
CA LEU A 545 16.05 0.17 15.64
C LEU A 545 15.22 -0.53 16.72
N LEU A 546 15.63 -0.41 17.98
CA LEU A 546 14.88 -0.91 19.12
C LEU A 546 14.04 0.21 19.74
N VAL A 547 12.73 0.02 19.89
CA VAL A 547 11.83 0.91 20.62
C VAL A 547 11.24 0.16 21.79
N LEU A 548 11.65 0.53 23.01
CA LEU A 548 11.25 -0.12 24.24
C LEU A 548 10.24 0.75 24.99
N LEU A 549 9.04 0.21 25.25
CA LEU A 549 7.99 0.85 26.02
C LEU A 549 7.87 0.12 27.38
N THR A 550 8.23 0.80 28.47
CA THR A 550 8.25 0.20 29.81
C THR A 550 8.15 1.24 30.92
N ASP A 551 7.60 0.87 32.07
CA ASP A 551 7.65 1.67 33.31
C ASP A 551 8.92 1.39 34.15
N GLY A 552 9.84 0.57 33.62
CA GLY A 552 11.11 0.22 34.28
C GLY A 552 10.99 -0.80 35.41
N LYS A 553 9.86 -1.47 35.58
CA LYS A 553 9.73 -2.57 36.54
C LYS A 553 10.24 -3.87 35.93
N ALA A 554 10.88 -4.71 36.74
CA ALA A 554 11.30 -6.05 36.38
C ALA A 554 11.07 -6.96 37.60
N ASN A 555 10.15 -7.93 37.47
CA ASN A 555 9.70 -8.76 38.59
C ASN A 555 9.97 -10.26 38.38
N VAL A 556 10.41 -10.65 37.16
CA VAL A 556 10.69 -12.04 36.80
C VAL A 556 12.11 -12.14 36.25
N ALA A 557 12.93 -12.99 36.83
CA ALA A 557 14.30 -13.25 36.42
C ALA A 557 14.35 -14.34 35.34
N LEU A 558 15.35 -14.30 34.44
CA LEU A 558 15.66 -15.38 33.51
C LEU A 558 16.15 -16.65 34.19
N ASN A 559 16.91 -16.50 35.31
CA ASN A 559 17.48 -17.59 36.08
C ASN A 559 17.01 -17.47 37.53
N ASP A 560 16.63 -18.58 38.14
CA ASP A 560 16.19 -18.62 39.52
C ASP A 560 17.27 -18.08 40.49
N GLY A 561 16.84 -17.19 41.39
CA GLY A 561 17.70 -16.61 42.42
C GLY A 561 18.51 -15.38 42.03
N ALA A 562 18.42 -14.89 40.79
CA ALA A 562 19.09 -13.67 40.36
C ALA A 562 18.14 -12.46 40.41
N ASP A 563 18.70 -11.25 40.60
CA ASP A 563 17.94 -10.01 40.59
C ASP A 563 17.47 -9.69 39.15
N PRO A 564 16.15 -9.62 38.88
CA PRO A 564 15.62 -9.34 37.56
C PRO A 564 16.07 -7.98 36.99
N TRP A 565 16.22 -6.99 37.85
CA TRP A 565 16.64 -5.65 37.43
C TRP A 565 18.10 -5.64 36.96
N GLN A 566 19.00 -6.26 37.70
CA GLN A 566 20.42 -6.40 37.34
C GLN A 566 20.58 -7.18 36.02
N GLN A 567 19.79 -8.23 35.83
CA GLN A 567 19.78 -8.98 34.56
C GLN A 567 19.33 -8.09 33.39
N SER A 568 18.29 -7.26 33.57
CA SER A 568 17.83 -6.32 32.55
C SER A 568 18.91 -5.33 32.16
N LEU A 569 19.63 -4.75 33.13
CA LEU A 569 20.73 -3.82 32.86
C LEU A 569 21.87 -4.47 32.07
N ARG A 570 22.28 -5.69 32.43
CA ARG A 570 23.33 -6.45 31.71
C ARG A 570 22.92 -6.75 30.26
N LEU A 571 21.67 -7.11 30.01
CA LEU A 571 21.16 -7.35 28.67
C LEU A 571 21.06 -6.04 27.85
N ALA A 572 20.71 -4.94 28.51
CA ALA A 572 20.72 -3.62 27.91
C ALA A 572 22.15 -3.18 27.48
N GLU A 573 23.14 -3.40 28.33
CA GLU A 573 24.56 -3.17 28.02
C GLU A 573 25.02 -4.05 26.85
N LEU A 574 24.62 -5.32 26.79
CA LEU A 574 24.93 -6.21 25.67
C LEU A 574 24.32 -5.71 24.35
N LEU A 575 23.08 -5.20 24.35
CA LEU A 575 22.47 -4.56 23.19
C LEU A 575 23.22 -3.30 22.77
N ALA A 576 23.66 -2.49 23.72
CA ALA A 576 24.46 -1.29 23.47
C ALA A 576 25.82 -1.62 22.81
N THR A 577 26.51 -2.71 23.24
CA THR A 577 27.79 -3.15 22.64
C THR A 577 27.63 -3.55 21.17
N GLN A 578 26.43 -3.97 20.74
CA GLN A 578 26.15 -4.26 19.33
C GLN A 578 25.86 -3.00 18.50
N SER A 579 25.99 -1.81 19.09
CA SER A 579 25.74 -0.53 18.43
C SER A 579 24.33 -0.44 17.79
N ILE A 580 23.34 -1.08 18.40
CA ILE A 580 21.95 -1.02 17.96
C ILE A 580 21.34 0.30 18.47
N PRO A 581 20.85 1.19 17.58
CA PRO A 581 20.14 2.38 18.01
C PRO A 581 18.89 1.97 18.81
N ALA A 582 18.66 2.63 19.94
CA ALA A 582 17.53 2.33 20.80
C ALA A 582 16.85 3.63 21.25
N LEU A 583 15.54 3.52 21.52
CA LEU A 583 14.69 4.56 22.10
C LEU A 583 13.92 3.93 23.24
N VAL A 584 13.91 4.55 24.40
CA VAL A 584 13.10 4.11 25.54
C VAL A 584 11.96 5.12 25.75
N LEU A 585 10.73 4.62 25.74
CA LEU A 585 9.53 5.36 26.04
C LEU A 585 9.11 5.03 27.48
N ASP A 586 9.23 6.02 28.35
CA ASP A 586 8.84 5.91 29.76
C ASP A 586 7.31 6.00 29.87
N THR A 587 6.71 4.90 30.31
CA THR A 587 5.27 4.81 30.52
C THR A 587 4.87 5.05 31.99
N GLU A 588 5.80 5.48 32.84
CA GLU A 588 5.53 5.78 34.25
C GLU A 588 4.74 7.10 34.37
N THR A 589 3.51 7.00 34.90
CA THR A 589 2.65 8.13 35.20
C THR A 589 2.43 8.20 36.72
N GLY A 590 2.97 9.22 37.39
CA GLY A 590 2.78 9.42 38.82
C GLY A 590 3.64 10.54 39.37
N CYS A 591 3.25 11.09 40.54
CA CYS A 591 4.01 12.13 41.22
C CYS A 591 5.38 11.68 41.77
N LEU A 592 5.57 10.38 41.93
CA LEU A 592 6.84 9.75 42.34
C LEU A 592 7.38 8.90 41.17
N ARG A 593 8.26 9.49 40.37
CA ARG A 593 8.96 8.76 39.29
C ARG A 593 10.21 8.08 39.85
N LEU A 594 10.28 6.77 39.75
CA LEU A 594 11.43 5.98 40.19
C LEU A 594 12.66 6.12 39.28
N GLY A 595 12.48 6.66 38.07
CA GLY A 595 13.53 6.91 37.10
C GLY A 595 14.23 5.66 36.57
N LYS A 596 13.64 4.47 36.73
CA LYS A 596 14.20 3.20 36.28
C LYS A 596 14.25 3.10 34.75
N ALA A 597 13.25 3.59 34.05
CA ALA A 597 13.24 3.66 32.59
C ALA A 597 14.45 4.48 32.07
N ARG A 598 14.78 5.58 32.74
CA ARG A 598 15.96 6.41 32.41
C ARG A 598 17.29 5.69 32.68
N GLN A 599 17.39 4.90 33.76
CA GLN A 599 18.58 4.08 34.03
C GLN A 599 18.74 3.00 32.94
N LEU A 600 17.65 2.37 32.52
CA LEU A 600 17.65 1.38 31.46
C LEU A 600 18.07 2.01 30.11
N ALA A 601 17.59 3.21 29.81
CA ALA A 601 17.99 3.98 28.63
C ALA A 601 19.49 4.30 28.64
N GLN A 602 20.04 4.67 29.80
CA GLN A 602 21.49 4.90 29.96
C GLN A 602 22.29 3.63 29.68
N ALA A 603 21.85 2.47 30.19
CA ALA A 603 22.48 1.18 29.93
C ALA A 603 22.41 0.77 28.44
N LEU A 604 21.32 1.09 27.75
CA LEU A 604 21.14 0.89 26.31
C LEU A 604 21.92 1.92 25.46
N GLY A 605 22.44 2.99 26.06
CA GLY A 605 22.97 4.13 25.31
C GLY A 605 21.89 4.86 24.49
N ALA A 606 20.64 4.80 24.94
CA ALA A 606 19.44 5.26 24.27
C ALA A 606 18.93 6.61 24.81
N GLU A 607 18.10 7.27 24.04
CA GLU A 607 17.31 8.43 24.49
C GLU A 607 16.07 7.93 25.26
N CYS A 608 15.70 8.61 26.33
CA CYS A 608 14.51 8.33 27.10
C CYS A 608 13.50 9.46 26.97
N LEU A 609 12.30 9.16 26.50
CA LEU A 609 11.21 10.12 26.32
C LEU A 609 9.99 9.69 27.10
N THR A 610 9.22 10.63 27.60
CA THR A 610 7.91 10.36 28.20
C THR A 610 6.81 10.30 27.14
N LEU A 611 5.68 9.64 27.45
CA LEU A 611 4.52 9.60 26.56
C LEU A 611 3.94 11.00 26.30
N GLU A 612 4.03 11.91 27.27
CA GLU A 612 3.60 13.31 27.12
C GLU A 612 4.48 14.08 26.12
N GLU A 613 5.79 13.83 26.14
CA GLU A 613 6.73 14.41 25.17
C GLU A 613 6.50 13.86 23.76
N LEU A 614 6.04 12.62 23.64
CA LEU A 614 5.72 11.99 22.35
C LEU A 614 4.44 12.56 21.73
N SER A 615 3.47 12.98 22.55
CA SER A 615 2.20 13.55 22.10
C SER A 615 2.27 15.06 21.81
N ALA A 616 3.36 15.74 22.17
CA ALA A 616 3.56 17.17 21.88
C ALA A 616 3.77 17.40 20.37
N GLU A 617 3.07 18.38 19.82
CA GLU A 617 3.12 18.76 18.40
C GLU A 617 4.57 19.04 17.93
N ASN A 618 4.98 18.39 16.84
CA ASN A 618 6.23 18.61 16.09
C ASN A 618 7.53 17.99 16.64
N LEU A 619 7.50 16.89 17.36
CA LEU A 619 8.75 16.22 17.71
C LEU A 619 9.31 15.40 16.54
N ALA A 620 10.35 15.93 15.88
CA ALA A 620 11.23 15.13 15.05
C ALA A 620 12.20 14.37 15.97
N LEU A 621 11.94 13.10 16.22
CA LEU A 621 12.84 12.24 16.96
C LEU A 621 14.11 12.01 16.14
N THR A 622 15.18 12.74 16.45
CA THR A 622 16.49 12.55 15.81
C THR A 622 17.30 11.57 16.62
N ILE A 623 17.31 10.32 16.22
CA ILE A 623 18.15 9.29 16.83
C ILE A 623 19.52 9.35 16.17
N ARG A 624 20.50 9.92 16.86
CA ARG A 624 21.89 9.97 16.40
C ARG A 624 22.66 8.75 16.92
N ARG A 625 23.30 8.03 16.02
CA ARG A 625 24.31 7.04 16.39
C ARG A 625 25.48 7.78 17.02
N ARG A 626 25.69 7.69 18.33
CA ARG A 626 26.95 8.08 18.94
C ARG A 626 28.02 7.09 18.45
N LEU A 627 28.80 7.50 17.47
CA LEU A 627 30.07 6.83 17.18
C LEU A 627 30.90 7.00 18.46
N ILE A 628 31.11 5.92 19.18
CA ILE A 628 32.14 5.85 20.21
C ILE A 628 33.43 5.95 19.41
N ASN A 629 34.10 7.10 19.45
CA ASN A 629 35.45 7.25 18.99
C ASN A 629 36.31 6.27 19.78
N SER A 630 36.81 5.24 19.11
CA SER A 630 37.95 4.45 19.53
C SER A 630 39.22 5.10 19.02
#